data_ecffc4bf495f95349adbe0329ab00c57
#
_entry.id   ecffc4bf495f95349adbe0329ab00c57
#
_cell.length_a   1.000
_cell.length_b   1.000
_cell.length_c   1.000
_cell.angle_alpha   90.00
_cell.angle_beta   90.00
_cell.angle_gamma   90.00
#
_symmetry.space_group_name_H-M   'P 1'
#
loop_
_entity.id
_entity.type
_entity.pdbx_description
1 polymer ?
#
loop_
_entity_poly.entity_id
_entity_poly.type
_entity_poly.pdbx_seq_one_letter_code
_entity_poly.pdbx_strand_id
1 'polypeptide(L)'
;MPLFYYVSDHEKDAMHKPLDAERLLRMLGASGKLAGFRQAAYMIERVRENPKYVQLITKRLYRETAQKFDTSSSCVERNLRTLIQTCWKYPDHSFLDLITGAPLMQAPTNTQFIDMLA
;
A
#
# COMPACT_ATOMS: atom_id res chain seq x y z
N MET A 1 -11.02 19.01 -4.51
CA MET A 1 -9.71 19.58 -4.16
C MET A 1 -9.34 20.70 -5.08
N PRO A 2 -9.09 21.87 -4.57
CA PRO A 2 -8.78 23.02 -5.38
C PRO A 2 -7.33 23.12 -5.81
N LEU A 3 -6.57 22.07 -5.72
CA LEU A 3 -5.13 22.14 -5.85
C LEU A 3 -4.60 22.06 -7.27
N PHE A 4 -5.44 21.80 -8.26
CA PHE A 4 -4.94 21.46 -9.58
C PHE A 4 -5.07 22.56 -10.61
N TYR A 5 -5.72 23.63 -10.35
CA TYR A 5 -5.97 24.62 -11.39
C TYR A 5 -4.83 25.59 -11.61
N TYR A 6 -3.76 25.48 -10.87
CA TYR A 6 -2.56 26.27 -11.09
C TYR A 6 -1.36 25.46 -11.54
N VAL A 7 -1.55 24.17 -11.79
CA VAL A 7 -0.41 23.32 -12.11
C VAL A 7 0.00 23.52 -13.56
N SER A 8 1.32 23.44 -13.81
CA SER A 8 1.87 23.44 -15.15
C SER A 8 1.54 22.12 -15.85
N ASP A 9 1.78 22.07 -17.16
CA ASP A 9 1.56 20.83 -17.91
C ASP A 9 2.38 19.67 -17.32
N HIS A 10 3.60 19.94 -16.90
CA HIS A 10 4.44 18.94 -16.25
C HIS A 10 3.83 18.45 -14.95
N GLU A 11 3.32 19.36 -14.14
CA GLU A 11 2.67 19.02 -12.88
C GLU A 11 1.35 18.29 -13.12
N LYS A 12 0.60 18.64 -14.15
CA LYS A 12 -0.62 17.93 -14.52
C LYS A 12 -0.34 16.48 -14.84
N ASP A 13 0.72 16.21 -15.59
CA ASP A 13 1.11 14.84 -15.91
C ASP A 13 1.44 14.06 -14.63
N ALA A 14 2.17 14.68 -13.71
CA ALA A 14 2.49 14.04 -12.44
C ALA A 14 1.22 13.77 -11.61
N MET A 15 0.25 14.67 -11.64
CA MET A 15 -0.99 14.52 -10.89
C MET A 15 -1.92 13.45 -11.45
N HIS A 16 -1.79 13.12 -12.72
CA HIS A 16 -2.58 12.06 -13.34
C HIS A 16 -2.07 10.67 -13.02
N LYS A 17 -0.87 10.57 -12.45
CA LYS A 17 -0.30 9.30 -12.04
C LYS A 17 -0.72 8.98 -10.61
N PRO A 18 -0.99 7.70 -10.31
CA PRO A 18 -1.22 7.33 -8.92
C PRO A 18 0.03 7.63 -8.10
N LEU A 19 -0.16 7.92 -6.83
CA LEU A 19 0.97 8.05 -5.91
C LEU A 19 1.77 6.76 -5.92
N ASP A 20 3.10 6.87 -5.89
CA ASP A 20 3.89 5.66 -5.79
C ASP A 20 3.61 5.00 -4.43
N ALA A 21 3.79 3.68 -4.38
CA ALA A 21 3.38 2.90 -3.23
C ALA A 21 4.10 3.28 -1.94
N GLU A 22 5.40 3.61 -2.01
CA GLU A 22 6.14 4.02 -0.82
C GLU A 22 5.62 5.32 -0.25
N ARG A 23 5.32 6.26 -1.11
CA ARG A 23 4.79 7.54 -0.69
C ARG A 23 3.42 7.39 -0.05
N LEU A 24 2.58 6.56 -0.65
CA LEU A 24 1.25 6.26 -0.13
C LEU A 24 1.35 5.64 1.27
N LEU A 25 2.25 4.70 1.45
CA LEU A 25 2.46 4.06 2.75
C LEU A 25 2.93 5.05 3.80
N ARG A 26 3.82 5.99 3.44
CA ARG A 26 4.26 7.02 4.38
C ARG A 26 3.11 7.92 4.80
N MET A 27 2.21 8.24 3.90
CA MET A 27 1.04 9.06 4.21
C MET A 27 0.10 8.35 5.18
N LEU A 28 0.14 7.04 5.23
CA LEU A 28 -0.66 6.23 6.16
C LEU A 28 0.03 6.02 7.51
N GLY A 29 1.24 6.51 7.67
CA GLY A 29 1.97 6.39 8.93
C GLY A 29 3.05 5.33 8.95
N ALA A 30 3.25 4.61 7.86
CA ALA A 30 4.33 3.64 7.77
C ALA A 30 5.66 4.35 7.49
N SER A 31 6.76 3.77 7.96
CA SER A 31 8.08 4.32 7.69
C SER A 31 8.96 3.27 7.02
N GLY A 32 9.98 3.76 6.30
CA GLY A 32 10.93 2.88 5.61
C GLY A 32 11.78 2.02 6.55
N LYS A 33 11.67 2.24 7.86
CA LYS A 33 12.36 1.42 8.87
C LYS A 33 11.65 0.10 9.14
N LEU A 34 10.36 -0.01 8.79
CA LEU A 34 9.61 -1.24 8.98
C LEU A 34 10.08 -2.29 7.97
N ALA A 35 10.28 -3.52 8.46
CA ALA A 35 10.74 -4.63 7.59
C ALA A 35 9.80 -4.86 6.41
N GLY A 36 8.50 -4.67 6.59
CA GLY A 36 7.52 -4.89 5.54
C GLY A 36 7.30 -3.73 4.59
N PHE A 37 7.96 -2.59 4.80
CA PHE A 37 7.68 -1.37 4.03
C PHE A 37 7.90 -1.57 2.53
N ARG A 38 9.11 -2.01 2.16
CA ARG A 38 9.44 -2.22 0.75
C ARG A 38 8.70 -3.40 0.15
N GLN A 39 8.47 -4.43 0.96
CA GLN A 39 7.70 -5.59 0.54
C GLN A 39 6.26 -5.19 0.21
N ALA A 40 5.63 -4.40 1.06
CA ALA A 40 4.28 -3.92 0.82
C ALA A 40 4.22 -3.02 -0.42
N ALA A 41 5.19 -2.12 -0.57
CA ALA A 41 5.26 -1.26 -1.74
C ALA A 41 5.38 -2.09 -3.02
N TYR A 42 6.20 -3.10 -3.02
CA TYR A 42 6.36 -4.00 -4.15
C TYR A 42 5.04 -4.71 -4.50
N MET A 43 4.35 -5.23 -3.49
CA MET A 43 3.08 -5.92 -3.69
C MET A 43 2.01 -4.98 -4.25
N ILE A 44 1.94 -3.76 -3.75
CA ILE A 44 0.99 -2.76 -4.25
C ILE A 44 1.25 -2.48 -5.72
N GLU A 45 2.50 -2.27 -6.09
CA GLU A 45 2.86 -1.99 -7.48
C GLU A 45 2.57 -3.19 -8.39
N ARG A 46 2.80 -4.40 -7.92
CA ARG A 46 2.49 -5.60 -8.71
C ARG A 46 1.00 -5.75 -8.95
N VAL A 47 0.16 -5.45 -7.96
CA VAL A 47 -1.28 -5.49 -8.14
C VAL A 47 -1.75 -4.38 -9.09
N ARG A 48 -1.11 -3.22 -9.05
CA ARG A 48 -1.40 -2.15 -10.01
C ARG A 48 -1.11 -2.58 -11.44
N GLU A 49 0.00 -3.28 -11.65
CA GLU A 49 0.37 -3.79 -12.97
C GLU A 49 -0.57 -4.89 -13.45
N ASN A 50 -1.03 -5.73 -12.51
CA ASN A 50 -1.90 -6.87 -12.82
C ASN A 50 -2.91 -7.05 -11.69
N PRO A 51 -4.11 -6.45 -11.81
CA PRO A 51 -5.12 -6.50 -10.74
C PRO A 51 -5.54 -7.91 -10.34
N LYS A 52 -5.31 -8.91 -11.19
CA LYS A 52 -5.64 -10.30 -10.84
C LYS A 52 -4.79 -10.82 -9.68
N TYR A 53 -3.63 -10.21 -9.41
CA TYR A 53 -2.77 -10.63 -8.32
C TYR A 53 -3.42 -10.48 -6.95
N VAL A 54 -4.42 -9.62 -6.81
CA VAL A 54 -5.12 -9.49 -5.53
C VAL A 54 -5.83 -10.80 -5.15
N GLN A 55 -6.28 -11.57 -6.13
CA GLN A 55 -6.92 -12.85 -5.89
C GLN A 55 -5.92 -13.97 -5.61
N LEU A 56 -4.66 -13.74 -5.93
CA LEU A 56 -3.59 -14.73 -5.82
C LEU A 56 -2.55 -14.34 -4.77
N ILE A 57 -2.92 -13.45 -3.84
CA ILE A 57 -1.97 -12.90 -2.86
C ILE A 57 -1.24 -14.01 -2.10
N THR A 58 -1.98 -14.94 -1.51
CA THR A 58 -1.38 -15.98 -0.68
C THR A 58 -0.53 -16.95 -1.50
N LYS A 59 -1.02 -17.36 -2.67
CA LYS A 59 -0.37 -18.41 -3.44
C LYS A 59 0.77 -17.91 -4.31
N ARG A 60 0.69 -16.69 -4.78
CA ARG A 60 1.63 -16.18 -5.77
C ARG A 60 2.38 -14.96 -5.32
N LEU A 61 1.65 -13.94 -4.90
CA LEU A 61 2.27 -12.65 -4.63
C LEU A 61 3.21 -12.72 -3.43
N TYR A 62 2.83 -13.41 -2.37
CA TYR A 62 3.73 -13.60 -1.23
C TYR A 62 5.00 -14.35 -1.63
N ARG A 63 4.86 -15.37 -2.45
CA ARG A 63 6.01 -16.16 -2.91
C ARG A 63 6.94 -15.33 -3.79
N GLU A 64 6.38 -14.59 -4.73
CA GLU A 64 7.15 -13.71 -5.61
C GLU A 64 7.89 -12.65 -4.81
N THR A 65 7.20 -12.03 -3.85
CA THR A 65 7.78 -11.02 -2.98
C THR A 65 8.90 -11.61 -2.12
N ALA A 66 8.67 -12.80 -1.57
CA ALA A 66 9.68 -13.48 -0.76
C ALA A 66 10.94 -13.75 -1.58
N GLN A 67 10.80 -14.18 -2.82
CA GLN A 67 11.95 -14.41 -3.70
C GLN A 67 12.70 -13.12 -3.99
N LYS A 68 11.99 -12.04 -4.26
CA LYS A 68 12.61 -10.76 -4.56
C LYS A 68 13.42 -10.22 -3.39
N PHE A 69 12.93 -10.40 -2.18
CA PHE A 69 13.56 -9.84 -0.97
C PHE A 69 14.34 -10.88 -0.17
N ASP A 70 14.57 -12.05 -0.76
CA ASP A 70 15.37 -13.13 -0.16
C ASP A 70 14.88 -13.52 1.23
N THR A 71 13.59 -13.81 1.33
CA THR A 71 12.94 -14.20 2.58
C THR A 71 11.87 -15.27 2.31
N SER A 72 11.08 -15.60 3.32
CA SER A 72 10.01 -16.60 3.18
C SER A 72 8.64 -15.94 3.03
N SER A 73 7.69 -16.68 2.45
CA SER A 73 6.31 -16.21 2.32
C SER A 73 5.69 -15.91 3.69
N SER A 74 5.99 -16.73 4.69
CA SER A 74 5.51 -16.51 6.06
C SER A 74 6.03 -15.20 6.63
N CYS A 75 7.27 -14.87 6.34
CA CYS A 75 7.90 -13.62 6.77
C CYS A 75 7.23 -12.42 6.10
N VAL A 76 6.97 -12.52 4.80
CA VAL A 76 6.28 -11.46 4.05
C VAL A 76 4.89 -11.23 4.63
N GLU A 77 4.13 -12.29 4.86
CA GLU A 77 2.78 -12.18 5.45
C GLU A 77 2.82 -11.49 6.81
N ARG A 78 3.73 -11.92 7.68
CA ARG A 78 3.85 -11.36 9.02
C ARG A 78 4.30 -9.91 8.98
N ASN A 79 5.25 -9.58 8.12
CA ASN A 79 5.75 -8.20 7.97
C ASN A 79 4.65 -7.27 7.47
N LEU A 80 3.83 -7.74 6.54
CA LEU A 80 2.70 -6.96 6.05
C LEU A 80 1.67 -6.74 7.16
N ARG A 81 1.37 -7.77 7.93
CA ARG A 81 0.44 -7.64 9.05
C ARG A 81 0.92 -6.63 10.08
N THR A 82 2.22 -6.65 10.39
CA THR A 82 2.82 -5.69 11.33
C THR A 82 2.72 -4.27 10.78
N LEU A 83 2.98 -4.08 9.50
CA LEU A 83 2.88 -2.78 8.87
C LEU A 83 1.44 -2.25 8.92
N ILE A 84 0.46 -3.10 8.63
CA ILE A 84 -0.95 -2.73 8.69
C ILE A 84 -1.33 -2.30 10.10
N GLN A 85 -0.86 -3.02 11.12
CA GLN A 85 -1.12 -2.65 12.51
C GLN A 85 -0.51 -1.31 12.86
N THR A 86 0.68 -1.02 12.34
CA THR A 86 1.32 0.27 12.53
C THR A 86 0.49 1.39 11.91
N CYS A 87 0.00 1.21 10.71
CA CYS A 87 -0.87 2.18 10.06
C CYS A 87 -2.19 2.34 10.81
N TRP A 88 -2.73 1.24 11.31
CA TRP A 88 -3.99 1.26 12.05
C TRP A 88 -3.87 2.01 13.37
N LYS A 89 -2.73 1.89 14.05
CA LYS A 89 -2.47 2.58 15.31
C LYS A 89 -2.07 4.04 15.11
N TYR A 90 -1.80 4.44 13.89
CA TYR A 90 -1.45 5.83 13.60
C TYR A 90 -2.63 6.73 13.98
N PRO A 91 -2.39 7.80 14.77
CA PRO A 91 -3.49 8.61 15.32
C PRO A 91 -4.38 9.26 14.27
N ASP A 92 -3.81 9.65 13.14
CA ASP A 92 -4.57 10.33 12.09
C ASP A 92 -4.93 9.35 10.99
N HIS A 93 -6.19 8.90 10.98
CA HIS A 93 -6.73 8.01 9.96
C HIS A 93 -7.36 8.75 8.78
N SER A 94 -7.23 10.07 8.71
CA SER A 94 -7.91 10.88 7.68
C SER A 94 -7.62 10.37 6.27
N PHE A 95 -6.38 10.06 5.99
CA PHE A 95 -5.99 9.61 4.67
C PHE A 95 -6.49 8.21 4.38
N LEU A 96 -6.45 7.33 5.35
CA LEU A 96 -6.98 5.98 5.21
C LEU A 96 -8.50 6.01 4.98
N ASP A 97 -9.21 6.83 5.73
CA ASP A 97 -10.64 7.02 5.57
C ASP A 97 -10.97 7.56 4.19
N LEU A 98 -10.15 8.46 3.67
CA LEU A 98 -10.33 9.02 2.34
C LEU A 98 -10.19 7.94 1.25
N ILE A 99 -9.22 7.06 1.40
CA ILE A 99 -8.99 5.97 0.43
C ILE A 99 -10.16 4.99 0.44
N THR A 100 -10.67 4.64 1.62
CA THR A 100 -11.76 3.68 1.74
C THR A 100 -13.13 4.27 1.48
N GLY A 101 -13.26 5.57 1.55
CA GLY A 101 -14.53 6.27 1.39
C GLY A 101 -15.39 6.30 2.64
N ALA A 102 -14.99 5.62 3.71
CA ALA A 102 -15.70 5.60 4.99
C ALA A 102 -14.76 5.13 6.09
N PRO A 103 -14.98 5.55 7.35
CA PRO A 103 -14.16 5.07 8.45
C PRO A 103 -14.25 3.54 8.59
N LEU A 104 -13.10 2.91 8.81
CA LEU A 104 -13.06 1.48 9.07
C LEU A 104 -13.30 1.21 10.55
N MET A 105 -14.06 0.16 10.82
CA MET A 105 -14.38 -0.23 12.19
C MET A 105 -13.26 -1.08 12.81
N GLN A 106 -12.42 -1.67 11.99
CA GLN A 106 -11.32 -2.53 12.43
C GLN A 106 -10.20 -2.48 11.40
N ALA A 107 -9.02 -2.95 11.79
CA ALA A 107 -7.87 -2.99 10.89
C ALA A 107 -8.19 -3.86 9.66
N PRO A 108 -7.79 -3.43 8.47
CA PRO A 108 -8.01 -4.24 7.27
C PRO A 108 -7.16 -5.51 7.29
N THR A 109 -7.62 -6.53 6.59
CA THR A 109 -6.81 -7.72 6.36
C THR A 109 -5.68 -7.39 5.38
N ASN A 110 -4.71 -8.28 5.28
CA ASN A 110 -3.60 -8.12 4.33
C ASN A 110 -4.12 -7.92 2.90
N THR A 111 -5.04 -8.77 2.48
CA THR A 111 -5.62 -8.69 1.14
C THR A 111 -6.37 -7.38 0.93
N GLN A 112 -7.21 -7.00 1.89
CA GLN A 112 -7.95 -5.74 1.82
C GLN A 112 -7.02 -4.54 1.72
N PHE A 113 -5.95 -4.55 2.51
CA PHE A 113 -5.00 -3.44 2.53
C PHE A 113 -4.33 -3.26 1.17
N ILE A 114 -3.80 -4.34 0.62
CA ILE A 114 -3.15 -4.29 -0.70
C ILE A 114 -4.15 -3.87 -1.78
N ASP A 115 -5.36 -4.41 -1.75
CA ASP A 115 -6.39 -4.09 -2.73
C ASP A 115 -6.77 -2.60 -2.68
N MET A 116 -6.94 -2.07 -1.48
CA MET A 116 -7.30 -0.65 -1.30
C MET A 116 -6.22 0.30 -1.81
N LEU A 117 -4.97 -0.05 -1.64
CA LEU A 117 -3.86 0.82 -1.99
C LEU A 117 -3.37 0.65 -3.43
N ALA A 118 -3.77 -0.41 -4.06
CA ALA A 118 -3.35 -0.67 -5.44
C ALA A 118 -4.04 0.19 -6.50
#